data_390f98e3392c5971c9de9841f00bbfca
#
_entry.id   390f98e3392c5971c9de9841f00bbfca
#
_cell.length_a   1.000
_cell.length_b   1.000
_cell.length_c   1.000
_cell.angle_alpha   90.00
_cell.angle_beta   90.00
_cell.angle_gamma   90.00
#
_symmetry.space_group_name_H-M   'P 1'
#
loop_
_entity.id
_entity.type
_entity.pdbx_description
1 polymer ?
#
loop_
_entity_poly.entity_id
_entity_poly.type
_entity_poly.pdbx_seq_one_letter_code
_entity_poly.pdbx_strand_id
1 'polypeptide(L)'
;NIHELIFFELRERVRFHLEIENEQNRLKFQILELLHQTFPGLERLFSSRYSIIALNIAEIFTHPDMVLDIDKEVLITHIFNSTDKGMSMDKATKYALQLRVIAQESYPNVDRHSFLVEKLRLLIQQLKQSIHHLKQLDDAMI
;
A
#
# COMPACT_ATOMS: atom_id res chain seq x y z
N ASN A 1 -21.30 36.79 8.18
CA ASN A 1 -22.48 36.14 8.73
C ASN A 1 -22.33 34.63 8.70
N ILE A 2 -23.28 33.90 9.23
CA ILE A 2 -23.19 32.46 9.40
C ILE A 2 -23.17 31.73 8.04
N HIS A 3 -23.84 32.25 7.04
CA HIS A 3 -23.86 31.66 5.69
C HIS A 3 -22.48 31.76 5.02
N GLU A 4 -21.81 32.87 5.18
CA GLU A 4 -20.47 33.09 4.66
C GLU A 4 -19.45 32.16 5.33
N LEU A 5 -19.59 31.96 6.64
CA LEU A 5 -18.74 31.03 7.38
C LEU A 5 -18.96 29.59 6.93
N ILE A 6 -20.21 29.18 6.73
CA ILE A 6 -20.55 27.82 6.25
C ILE A 6 -19.94 27.61 4.86
N PHE A 7 -20.08 28.58 3.96
CA PHE A 7 -19.48 28.51 2.61
C PHE A 7 -17.98 28.40 2.66
N PHE A 8 -17.34 29.19 3.54
CA PHE A 8 -15.90 29.16 3.71
C PHE A 8 -15.42 27.79 4.19
N GLU A 9 -16.05 27.25 5.22
CA GLU A 9 -15.66 25.96 5.77
C GLU A 9 -15.88 24.82 4.76
N LEU A 10 -16.98 24.86 4.01
CA LEU A 10 -17.27 23.85 2.98
C LEU A 10 -16.21 23.90 1.89
N ARG A 11 -15.84 25.08 1.43
CA ARG A 11 -14.80 25.26 0.43
C ARG A 11 -13.44 24.76 0.92
N GLU A 12 -13.09 25.06 2.17
CA GLU A 12 -11.84 24.60 2.77
C GLU A 12 -11.81 23.07 2.87
N ARG A 13 -12.94 22.45 3.21
CA ARG A 13 -13.07 21.00 3.28
C ARG A 13 -12.88 20.36 1.90
N VAL A 14 -13.50 20.90 0.88
CA VAL A 14 -13.36 20.42 -0.51
C VAL A 14 -11.91 20.54 -0.99
N ARG A 15 -11.26 21.68 -0.71
CA ARG A 15 -9.86 21.91 -1.07
C ARG A 15 -8.95 20.91 -0.37
N PHE A 16 -9.16 20.70 0.92
CA PHE A 16 -8.33 19.77 1.70
C PHE A 16 -8.48 18.34 1.20
N HIS A 17 -9.71 17.93 0.90
CA HIS A 17 -9.99 16.62 0.31
C HIS A 17 -9.19 16.44 -0.99
N LEU A 18 -9.21 17.44 -1.85
CA LEU A 18 -8.48 17.42 -3.11
C LEU A 18 -6.97 17.38 -2.91
N GLU A 19 -6.45 18.13 -1.94
CA GLU A 19 -5.02 18.09 -1.59
C GLU A 19 -4.59 16.70 -1.16
N ILE A 20 -5.40 16.02 -0.33
CA ILE A 20 -5.11 14.66 0.11
C ILE A 20 -5.13 13.69 -1.07
N GLU A 21 -6.12 13.80 -1.96
CA GLU A 21 -6.20 12.96 -3.16
C GLU A 21 -4.97 13.15 -4.07
N ASN A 22 -4.55 14.39 -4.28
CA ASN A 22 -3.37 14.71 -5.08
C ASN A 22 -2.11 14.11 -4.45
N GLU A 23 -1.98 14.20 -3.13
CA GLU A 23 -0.87 13.59 -2.40
C GLU A 23 -0.87 12.07 -2.55
N GLN A 24 -2.04 11.42 -2.46
CA GLN A 24 -2.15 9.98 -2.68
C GLN A 24 -1.68 9.59 -4.08
N ASN A 25 -2.08 10.34 -5.10
CA ASN A 25 -1.68 10.06 -6.47
C ASN A 25 -0.17 10.20 -6.64
N ARG A 26 0.44 11.20 -6.02
CA ARG A 26 1.89 11.39 -6.01
C ARG A 26 2.59 10.20 -5.35
N LEU A 27 2.10 9.76 -4.19
CA LEU A 27 2.66 8.63 -3.47
C LEU A 27 2.54 7.32 -4.26
N LYS A 28 1.39 7.09 -4.90
CA LYS A 28 1.18 5.91 -5.75
C LYS A 28 2.19 5.85 -6.90
N PHE A 29 2.43 6.99 -7.53
CA PHE A 29 3.40 7.08 -8.62
C PHE A 29 4.82 6.78 -8.12
N GLN A 30 5.22 7.38 -7.01
CA GLN A 30 6.55 7.15 -6.42
C GLN A 30 6.73 5.69 -5.98
N ILE A 31 5.69 5.10 -5.39
CA ILE A 31 5.71 3.68 -4.99
C ILE A 31 5.93 2.80 -6.22
N LEU A 32 5.20 3.05 -7.30
CA LEU A 32 5.34 2.27 -8.53
C LEU A 32 6.76 2.37 -9.10
N GLU A 33 7.34 3.57 -9.14
CA GLU A 33 8.71 3.76 -9.60
C GLU A 33 9.71 2.99 -8.76
N LEU A 34 9.55 3.02 -7.43
CA LEU A 34 10.44 2.28 -6.52
C LEU A 34 10.25 0.77 -6.66
N LEU A 35 9.03 0.29 -6.84
CA LEU A 35 8.78 -1.13 -7.05
C LEU A 35 9.51 -1.65 -8.29
N HIS A 36 9.60 -0.88 -9.35
CA HIS A 36 10.33 -1.27 -10.55
C HIS A 36 11.81 -1.53 -10.24
N GLN A 37 12.37 -0.92 -9.20
CA GLN A 37 13.75 -1.10 -8.80
C GLN A 37 13.94 -2.17 -7.73
N THR A 38 12.99 -2.27 -6.77
CA THR A 38 13.14 -3.10 -5.58
C THR A 38 12.45 -4.45 -5.69
N PHE A 39 11.29 -4.49 -6.35
CA PHE A 39 10.49 -5.71 -6.49
C PHE A 39 9.66 -5.65 -7.78
N PRO A 40 10.32 -5.75 -8.95
CA PRO A 40 9.60 -5.73 -10.23
C PRO A 40 8.55 -6.84 -10.30
N GLY A 41 7.36 -6.50 -10.72
CA GLY A 41 6.24 -7.43 -10.82
C GLY A 41 5.29 -7.39 -9.63
N LEU A 42 5.71 -6.87 -8.47
CA LEU A 42 4.83 -6.79 -7.30
C LEU A 42 3.60 -5.92 -7.56
N GLU A 43 3.71 -4.94 -8.46
CA GLU A 43 2.59 -4.10 -8.86
C GLU A 43 1.37 -4.90 -9.34
N ARG A 44 1.56 -6.14 -9.76
CA ARG A 44 0.45 -7.02 -10.16
C ARG A 44 -0.49 -7.36 -9.00
N LEU A 45 -0.02 -7.26 -7.75
CA LEU A 45 -0.88 -7.44 -6.58
C LEU A 45 -1.85 -6.29 -6.37
N PHE A 46 -1.47 -5.09 -6.84
CA PHE A 46 -2.29 -3.90 -6.64
C PHE A 46 -3.47 -3.84 -7.61
N SER A 47 -3.41 -4.58 -8.72
CA SER A 47 -4.39 -4.53 -9.81
C SER A 47 -4.69 -3.07 -10.20
N SER A 48 -5.97 -2.68 -10.31
CA SER A 48 -6.35 -1.30 -10.59
C SER A 48 -6.50 -0.45 -9.33
N ARG A 49 -6.35 -1.04 -8.13
CA ARG A 49 -6.60 -0.36 -6.85
C ARG A 49 -5.48 -0.69 -5.87
N TYR A 50 -5.06 0.33 -5.12
CA TYR A 50 -4.12 0.19 -4.01
C TYR A 50 -4.88 -0.24 -2.77
N SER A 51 -5.31 -1.51 -2.73
CA SER A 51 -6.05 -2.04 -1.59
C SER A 51 -5.17 -2.06 -0.34
N ILE A 52 -5.81 -1.94 0.83
CA ILE A 52 -5.08 -1.99 2.11
C ILE A 52 -4.36 -3.33 2.26
N ILE A 53 -4.96 -4.43 1.81
CA ILE A 53 -4.32 -5.75 1.88
C ILE A 53 -3.04 -5.78 1.04
N ALA A 54 -3.10 -5.29 -0.19
CA ALA A 54 -1.92 -5.24 -1.06
C ALA A 54 -0.84 -4.33 -0.49
N LEU A 55 -1.21 -3.18 0.05
CA LEU A 55 -0.27 -2.27 0.70
C LEU A 55 0.37 -2.91 1.94
N ASN A 56 -0.41 -3.62 2.75
CA ASN A 56 0.13 -4.32 3.92
C ASN A 56 1.13 -5.40 3.52
N ILE A 57 0.83 -6.16 2.46
CA ILE A 57 1.73 -7.18 1.93
C ILE A 57 3.02 -6.53 1.41
N ALA A 58 2.91 -5.46 0.63
CA ALA A 58 4.07 -4.77 0.07
C ALA A 58 4.93 -4.10 1.14
N GLU A 59 4.34 -3.64 2.23
CA GLU A 59 5.09 -3.05 3.35
C GLU A 59 5.97 -4.09 4.05
N ILE A 60 5.49 -5.32 4.17
CA ILE A 60 6.25 -6.42 4.79
C ILE A 60 7.29 -6.98 3.81
N PHE A 61 6.89 -7.18 2.56
CA PHE A 61 7.70 -7.84 1.55
C PHE A 61 8.10 -6.84 0.47
N THR A 62 9.05 -5.98 0.80
CA THR A 62 9.53 -4.89 -0.08
C THR A 62 10.57 -5.35 -1.11
N HIS A 63 11.05 -6.60 -1.01
CA HIS A 63 12.06 -7.18 -1.90
C HIS A 63 11.76 -8.67 -2.09
N PRO A 64 11.99 -9.24 -3.29
CA PRO A 64 11.66 -10.65 -3.53
C PRO A 64 12.41 -11.63 -2.64
N ASP A 65 13.64 -11.32 -2.21
CA ASP A 65 14.39 -12.20 -1.31
C ASP A 65 13.68 -12.41 0.02
N MET A 66 12.93 -11.41 0.50
CA MET A 66 12.17 -11.51 1.74
C MET A 66 11.06 -12.56 1.64
N VAL A 67 10.52 -12.76 0.44
CA VAL A 67 9.51 -13.78 0.16
C VAL A 67 10.14 -15.15 0.01
N LEU A 68 11.25 -15.22 -0.75
CA LEU A 68 11.88 -16.50 -1.11
C LEU A 68 12.66 -17.13 0.03
N ASP A 69 13.08 -16.33 1.02
CA ASP A 69 13.87 -16.81 2.16
C ASP A 69 13.05 -17.47 3.26
N ILE A 70 11.72 -17.40 3.18
CA ILE A 70 10.85 -17.97 4.21
C ILE A 70 10.01 -19.11 3.64
N ASP A 71 9.63 -20.02 4.52
CA ASP A 71 8.79 -21.17 4.14
C ASP A 71 7.39 -20.70 3.74
N LYS A 72 6.74 -21.48 2.88
CA LYS A 72 5.39 -21.21 2.40
C LYS A 72 4.41 -21.00 3.56
N GLU A 73 4.49 -21.84 4.59
CA GLU A 73 3.59 -21.76 5.75
C GLU A 73 3.79 -20.46 6.54
N VAL A 74 5.04 -20.02 6.67
CA VAL A 74 5.37 -18.76 7.33
C VAL A 74 4.83 -17.59 6.50
N LEU A 75 5.00 -17.66 5.19
CA LEU A 75 4.48 -16.63 4.28
C LEU A 75 2.95 -16.53 4.39
N ILE A 76 2.25 -17.65 4.37
CA ILE A 76 0.79 -17.69 4.52
C ILE A 76 0.36 -17.04 5.85
N THR A 77 1.07 -17.37 6.94
CA THR A 77 0.78 -16.82 8.26
C THR A 77 0.96 -15.31 8.30
N HIS A 78 2.05 -14.78 7.71
CA HIS A 78 2.26 -13.33 7.63
C HIS A 78 1.15 -12.63 6.86
N ILE A 79 0.72 -13.22 5.74
CA ILE A 79 -0.36 -12.63 4.93
C ILE A 79 -1.69 -12.71 5.68
N PHE A 80 -1.97 -13.84 6.32
CA PHE A 80 -3.19 -14.01 7.10
C PHE A 80 -3.29 -12.97 8.22
N ASN A 81 -2.18 -12.63 8.85
CA ASN A 81 -2.12 -11.67 9.94
C ASN A 81 -1.93 -10.22 9.47
N SER A 82 -1.88 -9.95 8.17
CA SER A 82 -1.57 -8.63 7.63
C SER A 82 -2.75 -7.65 7.67
N THR A 83 -3.93 -8.11 8.02
CA THR A 83 -5.13 -7.27 8.06
C THR A 83 -5.94 -7.54 9.31
N ASP A 84 -6.53 -6.47 9.87
CA ASP A 84 -7.43 -6.54 11.02
C ASP A 84 -8.84 -6.97 10.62
N LYS A 85 -9.17 -6.91 9.32
CA LYS A 85 -10.52 -7.18 8.82
C LYS A 85 -10.87 -8.66 8.74
N GLY A 86 -9.94 -9.52 9.09
CA GLY A 86 -10.13 -10.95 8.92
C GLY A 86 -9.98 -11.36 7.45
N MET A 87 -9.20 -12.37 7.23
CA MET A 87 -8.97 -12.95 5.91
C MET A 87 -9.14 -14.45 6.05
N SER A 88 -9.78 -15.10 5.08
CA SER A 88 -9.85 -16.56 5.09
C SER A 88 -8.48 -17.15 4.84
N MET A 89 -8.24 -18.34 5.36
CA MET A 89 -6.98 -19.07 5.12
C MET A 89 -6.80 -19.36 3.62
N ASP A 90 -7.89 -19.66 2.91
CA ASP A 90 -7.85 -19.90 1.46
C ASP A 90 -7.39 -18.66 0.71
N LYS A 91 -7.87 -17.48 1.09
CA LYS A 91 -7.47 -16.20 0.48
C LYS A 91 -6.01 -15.90 0.77
N ALA A 92 -5.58 -16.11 2.02
CA ALA A 92 -4.18 -15.91 2.40
C ALA A 92 -3.25 -16.84 1.62
N THR A 93 -3.66 -18.10 1.42
CA THR A 93 -2.91 -19.07 0.64
C THR A 93 -2.80 -18.65 -0.82
N LYS A 94 -3.88 -18.14 -1.41
CA LYS A 94 -3.86 -17.63 -2.79
C LYS A 94 -2.87 -16.48 -2.95
N TYR A 95 -2.91 -15.52 -2.03
CA TYR A 95 -1.96 -14.39 -2.05
C TYR A 95 -0.52 -14.89 -1.92
N ALA A 96 -0.27 -15.84 -1.02
CA ALA A 96 1.06 -16.38 -0.80
C ALA A 96 1.60 -17.07 -2.05
N LEU A 97 0.79 -17.87 -2.72
CA LEU A 97 1.19 -18.55 -3.95
C LEU A 97 1.48 -17.56 -5.07
N GLN A 98 0.62 -16.56 -5.23
CA GLN A 98 0.78 -15.51 -6.21
C GLN A 98 2.05 -14.71 -5.95
N LEU A 99 2.29 -14.35 -4.69
CA LEU A 99 3.46 -13.59 -4.28
C LEU A 99 4.75 -14.37 -4.53
N ARG A 100 4.78 -15.66 -4.26
CA ARG A 100 5.95 -16.51 -4.54
C ARG A 100 6.26 -16.59 -6.02
N VAL A 101 5.24 -16.73 -6.87
CA VAL A 101 5.45 -16.73 -8.32
C VAL A 101 6.04 -15.42 -8.78
N ILE A 102 5.49 -14.30 -8.31
CA ILE A 102 6.00 -12.96 -8.64
C ILE A 102 7.45 -12.83 -8.19
N ALA A 103 7.76 -13.25 -6.96
CA ALA A 103 9.11 -13.16 -6.42
C ALA A 103 10.12 -14.01 -7.19
N GLN A 104 9.72 -15.22 -7.60
CA GLN A 104 10.57 -16.13 -8.39
C GLN A 104 10.91 -15.55 -9.76
N GLU A 105 9.99 -14.79 -10.34
CA GLU A 105 10.18 -14.17 -11.66
C GLU A 105 10.80 -12.77 -11.59
N SER A 106 11.01 -12.24 -10.38
CA SER A 106 11.46 -10.85 -10.20
C SER A 106 12.98 -10.75 -10.24
N TYR A 107 13.47 -9.73 -10.98
CA TYR A 107 14.89 -9.40 -11.07
C TYR A 107 15.10 -7.96 -10.62
N PRO A 108 15.20 -7.71 -9.30
CA PRO A 108 15.40 -6.35 -8.79
C PRO A 108 16.77 -5.79 -9.18
N ASN A 109 16.84 -4.47 -9.27
CA ASN A 109 18.10 -3.76 -9.58
C ASN A 109 18.91 -3.44 -8.32
N VAL A 110 18.37 -3.72 -7.14
CA VAL A 110 19.01 -3.44 -5.86
C VAL A 110 18.86 -4.67 -4.94
N ASP A 111 19.74 -4.80 -3.95
CA ASP A 111 19.60 -5.86 -2.96
C ASP A 111 18.61 -5.45 -1.86
N ARG A 112 18.29 -6.40 -0.99
CA ARG A 112 17.28 -6.23 0.07
C ARG A 112 17.69 -5.18 1.13
N HIS A 113 18.96 -4.82 1.20
CA HIS A 113 19.48 -3.84 2.18
C HIS A 113 19.60 -2.43 1.59
N SER A 114 19.20 -2.26 0.32
CA SER A 114 19.24 -0.95 -0.33
C SER A 114 18.34 0.07 0.40
N PHE A 115 18.80 1.32 0.43
CA PHE A 115 17.96 2.42 0.92
C PHE A 115 16.63 2.53 0.16
N LEU A 116 16.62 2.15 -1.12
CA LEU A 116 15.38 2.21 -1.91
C LEU A 116 14.31 1.28 -1.35
N VAL A 117 14.69 0.16 -0.77
CA VAL A 117 13.77 -0.76 -0.09
C VAL A 117 13.15 -0.09 1.13
N GLU A 118 13.96 0.59 1.93
CA GLU A 118 13.48 1.34 3.11
C GLU A 118 12.59 2.51 2.69
N LYS A 119 13.00 3.24 1.67
CA LYS A 119 12.20 4.35 1.13
C LYS A 119 10.84 3.86 0.66
N LEU A 120 10.79 2.72 -0.02
CA LEU A 120 9.52 2.12 -0.45
C LEU A 120 8.61 1.85 0.74
N ARG A 121 9.14 1.24 1.81
CA ARG A 121 8.37 0.97 3.02
C ARG A 121 7.78 2.23 3.61
N LEU A 122 8.58 3.29 3.72
CA LEU A 122 8.14 4.56 4.28
C LEU A 122 7.04 5.22 3.42
N LEU A 123 7.17 5.17 2.10
CA LEU A 123 6.15 5.72 1.21
C LEU A 123 4.84 4.93 1.30
N ILE A 124 4.91 3.62 1.43
CA ILE A 124 3.72 2.80 1.65
C ILE A 124 3.03 3.18 2.95
N GLN A 125 3.80 3.38 4.03
CA GLN A 125 3.24 3.84 5.30
C GLN A 125 2.55 5.20 5.17
N GLN A 126 3.17 6.14 4.44
CA GLN A 126 2.58 7.44 4.18
C GLN A 126 1.26 7.32 3.40
N LEU A 127 1.22 6.47 2.38
CA LEU A 127 0.00 6.26 1.60
C LEU A 127 -1.11 5.66 2.46
N LYS A 128 -0.81 4.65 3.27
CA LYS A 128 -1.78 4.05 4.19
C LYS A 128 -2.34 5.09 5.17
N GLN A 129 -1.48 5.95 5.70
CA GLN A 129 -1.89 7.02 6.61
C GLN A 129 -2.80 8.03 5.89
N SER A 130 -2.45 8.40 4.66
CA SER A 130 -3.26 9.32 3.86
C SER A 130 -4.63 8.74 3.55
N ILE A 131 -4.71 7.45 3.23
CA ILE A 131 -5.98 6.75 2.99
C ILE A 131 -6.84 6.81 4.26
N HIS A 132 -6.23 6.57 5.42
CA HIS A 132 -6.92 6.64 6.70
C HIS A 132 -7.46 8.06 6.98
N HIS A 133 -6.64 9.09 6.75
CA HIS A 133 -7.04 10.49 6.94
C HIS A 133 -8.21 10.87 6.03
N LEU A 134 -8.18 10.45 4.77
CA LEU A 134 -9.26 10.75 3.83
C LEU A 134 -10.56 10.09 4.28
N LYS A 135 -10.49 8.86 4.76
CA LYS A 135 -11.65 8.16 5.31
C LYS A 135 -12.23 8.88 6.52
N GLN A 136 -11.37 9.34 7.44
CA GLN A 136 -11.81 10.13 8.59
C GLN A 136 -12.52 11.41 8.16
N LEU A 137 -11.99 12.10 7.15
CA LEU A 137 -12.59 13.32 6.63
C LEU A 137 -13.96 13.03 6.01
N ASP A 138 -14.09 11.97 5.23
CA ASP A 138 -15.35 11.57 4.60
C ASP A 138 -16.39 11.17 5.64
N ASP A 139 -16.00 10.40 6.66
CA ASP A 139 -16.89 9.98 7.74
C ASP A 139 -17.42 11.19 8.54
N ALA A 140 -16.59 12.23 8.69
CA ALA A 140 -16.97 13.44 9.41
C ALA A 140 -17.94 14.34 8.63
N MET A 141 -18.17 14.06 7.35
CA MET A 141 -19.09 14.85 6.50
C MET A 141 -20.55 14.42 6.63
N ILE A 142 -20.84 13.36 7.32
CA ILE A 142 -22.20 12.80 7.46
C ILE A 142 -23.03 13.58 8.48
#